data_03aab6a8980163aebde867f709fdb2bb
#
_entry.id   03aab6a8980163aebde867f709fdb2bb
#
_cell.length_a   1.000
_cell.length_b   1.000
_cell.length_c   1.000
_cell.angle_alpha   90.00
_cell.angle_beta   90.00
_cell.angle_gamma   90.00
#
_symmetry.space_group_name_H-M   'P 1'
#
loop_
_entity.id
_entity.type
_entity.pdbx_description
1 polymer ?
#
loop_
_entity_poly.entity_id
_entity_poly.type
_entity_poly.pdbx_seq_one_letter_code
_entity_poly.pdbx_strand_id
1 'polypeptide(L)'
;KTYPEYAGYISMSLTPMVLTGRMIKKQHPDCKVVFIGPCAAKKLEASRRSVRSDIDFVLTFEEMAGVFDAKGIDFDKLEVEESLQTSSSLGKGFAASGGVAAAVVNAIHCIDPEMEVKTVKAEGLSECKKMLAMAKSGRYDGYLLEGMACPGGCMGGAGVLADVRKATMALEQEKKQSDFEKPSHSDYLKYLDLITKEDLYENEN
;
A
#
# COMPACT_ATOMS: atom_id res chain seq x y z
N LYS A 1 17.18 -7.20 9.86
CA LYS A 1 18.20 -8.23 10.14
C LYS A 1 19.56 -7.86 9.51
N THR A 2 19.59 -7.28 8.29
CA THR A 2 20.87 -6.95 7.60
C THR A 2 21.43 -5.62 8.07
N TYR A 3 20.58 -4.67 8.40
CA TYR A 3 20.94 -3.33 8.88
C TYR A 3 20.11 -2.98 10.11
N PRO A 4 20.35 -3.63 11.28
CA PRO A 4 19.54 -3.41 12.47
C PRO A 4 19.65 -1.98 13.01
N GLU A 5 20.76 -1.28 12.73
CA GLU A 5 20.99 0.11 13.09
C GLU A 5 19.98 1.08 12.47
N TYR A 6 19.32 0.68 11.37
CA TYR A 6 18.29 1.50 10.73
C TYR A 6 16.87 1.22 11.20
N ALA A 7 16.68 0.32 12.15
CA ALA A 7 15.34 0.00 12.64
C ALA A 7 14.58 1.25 13.14
N GLY A 8 15.28 2.17 13.82
CA GLY A 8 14.69 3.42 14.32
C GLY A 8 14.30 4.44 13.24
N TYR A 9 14.72 4.24 11.99
CA TYR A 9 14.36 5.11 10.87
C TYR A 9 13.20 4.55 10.02
N ILE A 10 12.73 3.34 10.33
CA ILE A 10 11.59 2.75 9.63
C ILE A 10 10.32 3.45 10.15
N SER A 11 9.48 3.90 9.21
CA SER A 11 8.15 4.39 9.58
C SER A 11 7.36 3.29 10.29
N MET A 12 6.84 3.62 11.46
CA MET A 12 5.99 2.72 12.24
C MET A 12 4.50 2.84 11.86
N SER A 13 4.18 3.69 10.87
CA SER A 13 2.81 3.84 10.39
C SER A 13 2.28 2.51 9.84
N LEU A 14 1.02 2.23 10.15
CA LEU A 14 0.33 1.05 9.63
C LEU A 14 0.30 1.04 8.10
N THR A 15 0.42 -0.15 7.53
CA THR A 15 0.22 -0.28 6.08
C THR A 15 -1.26 -0.01 5.73
N PRO A 16 -1.55 0.40 4.48
CA PRO A 16 -2.93 0.64 4.05
C PRO A 16 -3.88 -0.54 4.33
N MET A 17 -3.40 -1.77 4.15
CA MET A 17 -4.18 -2.97 4.46
C MET A 17 -4.61 -3.00 5.93
N VAL A 18 -3.67 -2.84 6.84
CA VAL A 18 -3.94 -2.95 8.29
C VAL A 18 -4.78 -1.78 8.77
N LEU A 19 -4.44 -0.55 8.36
CA LEU A 19 -5.21 0.64 8.74
C LEU A 19 -6.67 0.54 8.29
N THR A 20 -6.90 0.18 7.03
CA THR A 20 -8.26 0.02 6.49
C THR A 20 -9.01 -1.09 7.20
N GLY A 21 -8.38 -2.24 7.43
CA GLY A 21 -8.99 -3.35 8.15
C GLY A 21 -9.39 -2.97 9.58
N ARG A 22 -8.52 -2.25 10.29
CA ARG A 22 -8.77 -1.74 11.64
C ARG A 22 -9.94 -0.76 11.65
N MET A 23 -9.99 0.18 10.70
CA MET A 23 -11.11 1.11 10.55
C MET A 23 -12.44 0.37 10.28
N ILE A 24 -12.44 -0.61 9.39
CA ILE A 24 -13.63 -1.41 9.08
C ILE A 24 -14.12 -2.15 10.32
N LYS A 25 -13.23 -2.82 11.06
CA LYS A 25 -13.61 -3.57 12.28
C LYS A 25 -14.08 -2.67 13.42
N LYS A 26 -13.60 -1.43 13.49
CA LYS A 26 -14.14 -0.45 14.45
C LYS A 26 -15.56 0.01 14.10
N GLN A 27 -15.89 0.07 12.82
CA GLN A 27 -17.24 0.36 12.36
C GLN A 27 -18.17 -0.85 12.44
N HIS A 28 -17.63 -2.04 12.16
CA HIS A 28 -18.37 -3.29 12.06
C HIS A 28 -17.63 -4.40 12.82
N PRO A 29 -17.72 -4.45 14.16
CA PRO A 29 -16.90 -5.35 14.99
C PRO A 29 -17.04 -6.84 14.66
N ASP A 30 -18.21 -7.26 14.20
CA ASP A 30 -18.50 -8.67 13.88
C ASP A 30 -18.15 -9.07 12.42
N CYS A 31 -17.65 -8.13 11.61
CA CYS A 31 -17.33 -8.40 10.21
C CYS A 31 -16.06 -9.25 10.06
N LYS A 32 -15.95 -9.94 8.92
CA LYS A 32 -14.71 -10.56 8.44
C LYS A 32 -14.09 -9.70 7.37
N VAL A 33 -12.82 -9.35 7.57
CA VAL A 33 -12.07 -8.54 6.62
C VAL A 33 -11.19 -9.44 5.75
N VAL A 34 -11.40 -9.37 4.45
CA VAL A 34 -10.62 -10.09 3.43
C VAL A 34 -9.86 -9.07 2.60
N PHE A 35 -8.54 -9.14 2.62
CA PHE A 35 -7.70 -8.36 1.72
C PHE A 35 -7.46 -9.14 0.42
N ILE A 36 -7.74 -8.52 -0.72
CA ILE A 36 -7.47 -9.09 -2.05
C ILE A 36 -6.44 -8.18 -2.73
N GLY A 37 -5.31 -8.77 -3.15
CA GLY A 37 -4.25 -7.96 -3.75
C GLY A 37 -3.08 -8.79 -4.31
N PRO A 38 -2.10 -8.15 -4.94
CA PRO A 38 -1.03 -8.85 -5.66
C PRO A 38 0.08 -9.43 -4.76
N CYS A 39 -0.05 -9.32 -3.44
CA CYS A 39 1.10 -9.43 -2.53
C CYS A 39 1.04 -10.67 -1.62
N ALA A 40 1.91 -11.66 -1.85
CA ALA A 40 2.07 -12.81 -0.96
C ALA A 40 2.61 -12.42 0.43
N ALA A 41 3.45 -11.38 0.54
CA ALA A 41 3.99 -10.91 1.81
C ALA A 41 2.90 -10.36 2.76
N LYS A 42 1.75 -9.93 2.23
CA LYS A 42 0.59 -9.50 3.03
C LYS A 42 -0.03 -10.65 3.84
N LYS A 43 0.11 -11.90 3.39
CA LYS A 43 -0.28 -13.08 4.18
C LYS A 43 0.54 -13.19 5.47
N LEU A 44 1.85 -12.99 5.36
CA LEU A 44 2.74 -13.01 6.52
C LEU A 44 2.48 -11.81 7.44
N GLU A 45 2.24 -10.63 6.86
CA GLU A 45 1.91 -9.43 7.63
C GLU A 45 0.62 -9.63 8.43
N ALA A 46 -0.45 -10.11 7.82
CA ALA A 46 -1.72 -10.38 8.48
C ALA A 46 -1.61 -11.46 9.59
N SER A 47 -0.60 -12.33 9.55
CA SER A 47 -0.37 -13.35 10.58
C SER A 47 0.36 -12.83 11.83
N ARG A 48 0.90 -11.60 11.80
CA ARG A 48 1.61 -11.01 12.94
C ARG A 48 0.67 -10.81 14.12
N ARG A 49 1.18 -11.01 15.34
CA ARG A 49 0.40 -10.89 16.59
C ARG A 49 -0.24 -9.50 16.74
N SER A 50 0.47 -8.44 16.33
CA SER A 50 0.05 -7.05 16.44
C SER A 50 -1.11 -6.65 15.52
N VAL A 51 -1.35 -7.39 14.42
CA VAL A 51 -2.32 -7.01 13.39
C VAL A 51 -3.27 -8.12 12.96
N ARG A 52 -3.10 -9.35 13.47
CA ARG A 52 -3.91 -10.51 13.06
C ARG A 52 -5.41 -10.40 13.40
N SER A 53 -5.78 -9.46 14.28
CA SER A 53 -7.16 -9.16 14.59
C SER A 53 -7.82 -8.21 13.56
N ASP A 54 -7.03 -7.49 12.77
CA ASP A 54 -7.52 -6.50 11.82
C ASP A 54 -7.89 -7.12 10.48
N ILE A 55 -7.15 -8.19 10.06
CA ILE A 55 -7.32 -8.86 8.78
C ILE A 55 -7.53 -10.35 9.01
N ASP A 56 -8.70 -10.87 8.60
CA ASP A 56 -9.01 -12.29 8.79
C ASP A 56 -8.39 -13.17 7.68
N PHE A 57 -8.43 -12.70 6.43
CA PHE A 57 -7.92 -13.44 5.27
C PHE A 57 -7.17 -12.54 4.29
N VAL A 58 -6.20 -13.12 3.62
CA VAL A 58 -5.49 -12.48 2.49
C VAL A 58 -5.52 -13.42 1.30
N LEU A 59 -6.08 -12.95 0.19
CA LEU A 59 -6.10 -13.65 -1.09
C LEU A 59 -5.26 -12.88 -2.11
N THR A 60 -4.50 -13.61 -2.91
CA THR A 60 -3.85 -13.03 -4.09
C THR A 60 -4.86 -12.92 -5.25
N PHE A 61 -4.53 -12.13 -6.27
CA PHE A 61 -5.38 -12.07 -7.48
C PHE A 61 -5.47 -13.43 -8.16
N GLU A 62 -4.38 -14.22 -8.16
CA GLU A 62 -4.37 -15.58 -8.69
C GLU A 62 -5.33 -16.49 -7.91
N GLU A 63 -5.32 -16.45 -6.58
CA GLU A 63 -6.24 -17.21 -5.75
C GLU A 63 -7.69 -16.77 -5.94
N MET A 64 -7.93 -15.46 -6.07
CA MET A 64 -9.28 -14.94 -6.34
C MET A 64 -9.79 -15.35 -7.72
N ALA A 65 -8.92 -15.37 -8.73
CA ALA A 65 -9.27 -15.88 -10.06
C ALA A 65 -9.70 -17.36 -10.00
N GLY A 66 -9.02 -18.18 -9.20
CA GLY A 66 -9.44 -19.56 -8.97
C GLY A 66 -10.82 -19.67 -8.31
N VAL A 67 -11.18 -18.75 -7.41
CA VAL A 67 -12.53 -18.67 -6.82
C VAL A 67 -13.56 -18.32 -7.90
N PHE A 68 -13.27 -17.37 -8.77
CA PHE A 68 -14.17 -16.99 -9.87
C PHE A 68 -14.37 -18.12 -10.86
N ASP A 69 -13.29 -18.81 -11.26
CA ASP A 69 -13.35 -19.98 -12.13
C ASP A 69 -14.21 -21.10 -11.52
N ALA A 70 -13.98 -21.44 -10.25
CA ALA A 70 -14.75 -22.45 -9.51
C ALA A 70 -16.24 -22.09 -9.39
N LYS A 71 -16.61 -20.81 -9.48
CA LYS A 71 -17.98 -20.31 -9.48
C LYS A 71 -18.57 -20.15 -10.87
N GLY A 72 -17.80 -20.41 -11.94
CA GLY A 72 -18.23 -20.24 -13.33
C GLY A 72 -18.48 -18.78 -13.70
N ILE A 73 -17.79 -17.83 -13.03
CA ILE A 73 -17.89 -16.39 -13.33
C ILE A 73 -17.05 -16.10 -14.57
N ASP A 74 -17.70 -15.63 -15.61
CA ASP A 74 -17.11 -15.24 -16.88
C ASP A 74 -17.07 -13.70 -16.97
N PHE A 75 -15.87 -13.12 -16.89
CA PHE A 75 -15.70 -11.67 -16.89
C PHE A 75 -16.19 -11.00 -18.19
N ASP A 76 -16.12 -11.70 -19.34
CA ASP A 76 -16.55 -11.16 -20.62
C ASP A 76 -18.10 -11.03 -20.72
N LYS A 77 -18.81 -11.64 -19.78
CA LYS A 77 -20.28 -11.61 -19.68
C LYS A 77 -20.81 -10.74 -18.55
N LEU A 78 -19.92 -10.13 -17.77
CA LEU A 78 -20.34 -9.24 -16.70
C LEU A 78 -20.72 -7.86 -17.27
N GLU A 79 -21.92 -7.41 -16.90
CA GLU A 79 -22.31 -6.02 -17.10
C GLU A 79 -21.65 -5.17 -16.01
N VAL A 80 -20.91 -4.14 -16.40
CA VAL A 80 -20.30 -3.20 -15.45
C VAL A 80 -21.34 -2.16 -15.09
N GLU A 81 -21.91 -2.26 -13.89
CA GLU A 81 -22.95 -1.34 -13.43
C GLU A 81 -22.37 -0.12 -12.71
N GLU A 82 -21.26 -0.29 -11.97
CA GLU A 82 -20.67 0.77 -11.16
C GLU A 82 -19.15 0.78 -11.20
N SER A 83 -18.56 1.98 -11.18
CA SER A 83 -17.13 2.18 -10.98
C SER A 83 -16.88 2.79 -9.61
N LEU A 84 -16.07 2.12 -8.78
CA LEU A 84 -15.63 2.66 -7.48
C LEU A 84 -14.49 3.68 -7.69
N GLN A 85 -14.85 4.95 -7.85
CA GLN A 85 -13.89 6.07 -8.04
C GLN A 85 -13.56 6.80 -6.73
N THR A 86 -13.53 6.11 -5.61
CA THR A 86 -13.40 6.71 -4.27
C THR A 86 -11.96 6.93 -3.79
N SER A 87 -10.96 6.59 -4.59
CA SER A 87 -9.55 6.75 -4.22
C SER A 87 -8.86 7.89 -4.99
N SER A 88 -8.00 8.64 -4.27
CA SER A 88 -7.20 9.70 -4.88
C SER A 88 -6.18 9.14 -5.89
N SER A 89 -5.75 9.96 -6.86
CA SER A 89 -4.70 9.54 -7.79
C SER A 89 -3.37 9.24 -7.09
N LEU A 90 -3.01 9.99 -6.05
CA LEU A 90 -1.85 9.68 -5.20
C LEU A 90 -2.04 8.39 -4.41
N GLY A 91 -3.25 8.09 -3.93
CA GLY A 91 -3.56 6.83 -3.25
C GLY A 91 -3.44 5.63 -4.20
N LYS A 92 -4.00 5.71 -5.41
CA LYS A 92 -3.81 4.69 -6.45
C LYS A 92 -2.33 4.50 -6.79
N GLY A 93 -1.55 5.58 -6.76
CA GLY A 93 -0.11 5.59 -7.00
C GLY A 93 0.70 4.70 -6.05
N PHE A 94 0.21 4.34 -4.87
CA PHE A 94 0.91 3.45 -3.92
C PHE A 94 1.27 2.09 -4.51
N ALA A 95 0.56 1.66 -5.54
CA ALA A 95 0.85 0.40 -6.21
C ALA A 95 2.14 0.44 -7.05
N ALA A 96 2.58 1.63 -7.46
CA ALA A 96 3.81 1.83 -8.21
C ALA A 96 4.97 2.25 -7.31
N SER A 97 6.20 1.92 -7.72
CA SER A 97 7.42 2.34 -7.03
C SER A 97 7.58 3.86 -7.08
N GLY A 98 7.81 4.48 -5.93
CA GLY A 98 7.86 5.93 -5.75
C GLY A 98 6.52 6.58 -5.41
N GLY A 99 5.42 5.83 -5.48
CA GLY A 99 4.09 6.37 -5.24
C GLY A 99 3.79 6.67 -3.78
N VAL A 100 4.30 5.88 -2.87
CA VAL A 100 4.17 6.14 -1.42
C VAL A 100 4.99 7.39 -1.05
N ALA A 101 6.24 7.47 -1.51
CA ALA A 101 7.07 8.64 -1.28
C ALA A 101 6.44 9.92 -1.85
N ALA A 102 5.87 9.86 -3.06
CA ALA A 102 5.18 11.00 -3.67
C ALA A 102 4.00 11.49 -2.82
N ALA A 103 3.19 10.58 -2.29
CA ALA A 103 2.08 10.92 -1.42
C ALA A 103 2.55 11.51 -0.08
N VAL A 104 3.63 10.98 0.50
CA VAL A 104 4.23 11.53 1.74
C VAL A 104 4.78 12.93 1.49
N VAL A 105 5.52 13.15 0.40
CA VAL A 105 6.01 14.49 0.01
C VAL A 105 4.84 15.47 -0.16
N ASN A 106 3.76 15.05 -0.84
CA ASN A 106 2.58 15.87 -0.98
C ASN A 106 1.96 16.23 0.39
N ALA A 107 1.90 15.28 1.32
CA ALA A 107 1.38 15.53 2.66
C ALA A 107 2.28 16.51 3.44
N ILE A 108 3.60 16.38 3.34
CA ILE A 108 4.57 17.31 3.95
C ILE A 108 4.35 18.71 3.40
N HIS A 109 4.24 18.88 2.09
CA HIS A 109 4.01 20.19 1.46
C HIS A 109 2.64 20.80 1.81
N CYS A 110 1.66 19.98 2.21
CA CYS A 110 0.40 20.51 2.75
C CYS A 110 0.57 21.10 4.16
N ILE A 111 1.57 20.63 4.92
CA ILE A 111 1.88 21.10 6.29
C ILE A 111 2.91 22.23 6.24
N ASP A 112 3.95 22.05 5.46
CA ASP A 112 5.05 23.01 5.28
C ASP A 112 5.41 23.09 3.79
N PRO A 113 4.84 24.07 3.05
CA PRO A 113 5.08 24.20 1.61
C PRO A 113 6.54 24.52 1.22
N GLU A 114 7.32 25.08 2.14
CA GLU A 114 8.72 25.48 1.90
C GLU A 114 9.71 24.36 2.22
N MET A 115 9.26 23.26 2.84
CA MET A 115 10.12 22.15 3.18
C MET A 115 10.59 21.41 1.92
N GLU A 116 11.89 21.43 1.65
CA GLU A 116 12.49 20.64 0.57
C GLU A 116 12.65 19.18 1.01
N VAL A 117 11.99 18.24 0.30
CA VAL A 117 12.06 16.81 0.58
C VAL A 117 12.74 16.08 -0.57
N LYS A 118 13.90 15.51 -0.30
CA LYS A 118 14.63 14.66 -1.24
C LYS A 118 14.18 13.21 -1.09
N THR A 119 13.94 12.54 -2.20
CA THR A 119 13.48 11.15 -2.19
C THR A 119 14.42 10.25 -2.98
N VAL A 120 14.52 9.01 -2.58
CA VAL A 120 15.13 7.94 -3.37
C VAL A 120 14.29 6.67 -3.24
N LYS A 121 14.17 5.94 -4.34
CA LYS A 121 13.40 4.70 -4.41
C LYS A 121 14.24 3.54 -4.92
N ALA A 122 13.88 2.34 -4.49
CA ALA A 122 14.49 1.11 -4.98
C ALA A 122 13.41 0.03 -5.15
N GLU A 123 13.56 -0.80 -6.19
CA GLU A 123 12.68 -1.92 -6.50
C GLU A 123 13.47 -3.22 -6.55
N GLY A 124 12.88 -4.26 -5.94
CA GLY A 124 13.56 -5.54 -5.75
C GLY A 124 14.51 -5.53 -4.56
N LEU A 125 14.62 -6.67 -3.88
CA LEU A 125 15.40 -6.79 -2.64
C LEU A 125 16.88 -6.45 -2.83
N SER A 126 17.46 -6.75 -4.01
CA SER A 126 18.86 -6.43 -4.31
C SER A 126 19.10 -4.92 -4.33
N GLU A 127 18.25 -4.17 -5.04
CA GLU A 127 18.38 -2.72 -5.15
C GLU A 127 18.05 -2.02 -3.82
N CYS A 128 17.06 -2.52 -3.07
CA CYS A 128 16.78 -2.05 -1.72
C CYS A 128 18.01 -2.24 -0.80
N LYS A 129 18.71 -3.38 -0.91
CA LYS A 129 19.93 -3.62 -0.15
C LYS A 129 21.05 -2.64 -0.53
N LYS A 130 21.21 -2.35 -1.83
CA LYS A 130 22.20 -1.34 -2.31
C LYS A 130 21.84 0.06 -1.79
N MET A 131 20.58 0.45 -1.86
CA MET A 131 20.10 1.74 -1.34
C MET A 131 20.41 1.88 0.14
N LEU A 132 20.16 0.86 0.96
CA LEU A 132 20.48 0.87 2.39
C LEU A 132 22.00 0.90 2.65
N ALA A 133 22.81 0.23 1.82
CA ALA A 133 24.26 0.31 1.91
C ALA A 133 24.78 1.73 1.61
N MET A 134 24.20 2.40 0.62
CA MET A 134 24.52 3.80 0.31
C MET A 134 24.06 4.75 1.43
N ALA A 135 22.88 4.51 2.02
CA ALA A 135 22.44 5.26 3.19
C ALA A 135 23.44 5.13 4.34
N LYS A 136 23.95 3.91 4.58
CA LYS A 136 24.99 3.65 5.61
C LYS A 136 26.28 4.42 5.36
N SER A 137 26.61 4.75 4.13
CA SER A 137 27.77 5.60 3.81
C SER A 137 27.49 7.11 3.94
N GLY A 138 26.32 7.52 4.41
CA GLY A 138 25.90 8.92 4.54
C GLY A 138 25.39 9.56 3.25
N ARG A 139 25.31 8.81 2.13
CA ARG A 139 24.92 9.36 0.83
C ARG A 139 23.49 9.90 0.79
N TYR A 140 22.61 9.36 1.63
CA TYR A 140 21.19 9.69 1.65
C TYR A 140 20.75 10.33 2.98
N ASP A 141 21.66 11.03 3.65
CA ASP A 141 21.31 11.76 4.87
C ASP A 141 20.23 12.82 4.56
N GLY A 142 19.14 12.82 5.33
CA GLY A 142 18.01 13.71 5.13
C GLY A 142 17.07 13.32 3.96
N TYR A 143 17.25 12.14 3.37
CA TYR A 143 16.36 11.66 2.31
C TYR A 143 15.21 10.80 2.85
N LEU A 144 14.05 10.88 2.22
CA LEU A 144 13.00 9.90 2.34
C LEU A 144 13.31 8.71 1.42
N LEU A 145 13.45 7.51 2.00
CA LEU A 145 13.78 6.29 1.26
C LEU A 145 12.53 5.43 1.11
N GLU A 146 12.21 5.03 -0.12
CA GLU A 146 11.15 4.05 -0.41
C GLU A 146 11.75 2.78 -0.99
N GLY A 147 11.45 1.63 -0.38
CA GLY A 147 11.86 0.32 -0.89
C GLY A 147 10.64 -0.56 -1.20
N MET A 148 10.53 -1.02 -2.44
CA MET A 148 9.56 -2.02 -2.88
C MET A 148 10.24 -3.37 -3.09
N ALA A 149 9.74 -4.44 -2.48
CA ALA A 149 10.34 -5.77 -2.60
C ALA A 149 10.21 -6.37 -4.00
N CYS A 150 9.16 -6.00 -4.75
CA CYS A 150 8.91 -6.50 -6.09
C CYS A 150 9.38 -5.51 -7.15
N PRO A 151 10.08 -5.94 -8.21
CA PRO A 151 10.34 -5.10 -9.38
C PRO A 151 9.02 -4.69 -10.05
N GLY A 152 8.89 -3.39 -10.35
CA GLY A 152 7.63 -2.82 -10.84
C GLY A 152 6.61 -2.49 -9.73
N GLY A 153 7.05 -2.51 -8.46
CA GLY A 153 6.17 -2.29 -7.31
C GLY A 153 5.13 -3.41 -7.16
N CYS A 154 3.93 -3.07 -6.68
CA CYS A 154 2.84 -4.04 -6.52
C CYS A 154 2.34 -4.59 -7.88
N MET A 155 2.58 -3.88 -8.98
CA MET A 155 2.25 -4.35 -10.33
C MET A 155 3.04 -5.60 -10.72
N GLY A 156 4.23 -5.82 -10.14
CA GLY A 156 5.06 -7.01 -10.30
C GLY A 156 4.99 -7.98 -9.11
N GLY A 157 3.95 -7.89 -8.29
CA GLY A 157 3.76 -8.75 -7.12
C GLY A 157 3.58 -10.23 -7.48
N ALA A 158 3.93 -11.13 -6.55
CA ALA A 158 3.92 -12.58 -6.79
C ALA A 158 2.53 -13.18 -7.09
N GLY A 159 1.46 -12.48 -6.75
CA GLY A 159 0.08 -12.95 -6.96
C GLY A 159 -0.66 -12.21 -8.09
N VAL A 160 0.06 -11.55 -9.03
CA VAL A 160 -0.54 -10.91 -10.21
C VAL A 160 -0.74 -11.91 -11.34
N LEU A 161 -1.73 -11.64 -12.18
CA LEU A 161 -2.01 -12.40 -13.40
C LEU A 161 -1.67 -11.61 -14.68
N ALA A 162 -1.56 -10.29 -14.56
CA ALA A 162 -1.32 -9.41 -15.70
C ALA A 162 0.18 -9.17 -15.91
N ASP A 163 0.55 -8.91 -17.16
CA ASP A 163 1.88 -8.38 -17.46
C ASP A 163 2.11 -7.03 -16.78
N VAL A 164 3.29 -6.84 -16.18
CA VAL A 164 3.63 -5.65 -15.37
C VAL A 164 3.45 -4.35 -16.17
N ARG A 165 3.83 -4.33 -17.45
CA ARG A 165 3.71 -3.13 -18.28
C ARG A 165 2.25 -2.77 -18.54
N LYS A 166 1.42 -3.78 -18.85
CA LYS A 166 -0.03 -3.59 -19.03
C LYS A 166 -0.68 -3.10 -17.74
N ALA A 167 -0.35 -3.69 -16.62
CA ALA A 167 -0.87 -3.29 -15.31
C ALA A 167 -0.45 -1.85 -14.96
N THR A 168 0.80 -1.46 -15.24
CA THR A 168 1.28 -0.09 -15.03
C THR A 168 0.54 0.91 -15.91
N MET A 169 0.32 0.59 -17.18
CA MET A 169 -0.46 1.46 -18.09
C MET A 169 -1.91 1.62 -17.61
N ALA A 170 -2.55 0.55 -17.17
CA ALA A 170 -3.90 0.59 -16.61
C ALA A 170 -3.95 1.44 -15.34
N LEU A 171 -2.97 1.30 -14.44
CA LEU A 171 -2.87 2.12 -13.23
C LEU A 171 -2.75 3.62 -13.57
N GLU A 172 -1.94 3.99 -14.56
CA GLU A 172 -1.81 5.39 -14.96
C GLU A 172 -3.10 5.94 -15.60
N GLN A 173 -3.88 5.10 -16.29
CA GLN A 173 -5.20 5.49 -16.76
C GLN A 173 -6.17 5.70 -15.60
N GLU A 174 -6.22 4.77 -14.65
CA GLU A 174 -7.04 4.87 -13.44
C GLU A 174 -6.70 6.10 -12.58
N LYS A 175 -5.43 6.44 -12.46
CA LYS A 175 -5.00 7.66 -11.77
C LYS A 175 -5.55 8.92 -12.43
N LYS A 176 -5.57 8.97 -13.77
CA LYS A 176 -6.11 10.11 -14.53
C LYS A 176 -7.62 10.27 -14.41
N GLN A 177 -8.32 9.18 -14.12
CA GLN A 177 -9.77 9.15 -13.94
C GLN A 177 -10.19 9.40 -12.49
N SER A 178 -9.24 9.62 -11.57
CA SER A 178 -9.56 9.91 -10.17
C SER A 178 -10.20 11.27 -10.03
N ASP A 179 -11.30 11.37 -9.26
CA ASP A 179 -12.04 12.60 -9.03
C ASP A 179 -11.23 13.65 -8.27
N PHE A 180 -10.22 13.21 -7.53
CA PHE A 180 -9.34 14.08 -6.75
C PHE A 180 -7.90 13.53 -6.71
N GLU A 181 -6.94 14.43 -6.53
CA GLU A 181 -5.52 14.10 -6.50
C GLU A 181 -5.07 13.66 -5.09
N LYS A 182 -5.42 14.45 -4.09
CA LYS A 182 -4.86 14.35 -2.75
C LYS A 182 -5.68 13.45 -1.83
N PRO A 183 -5.02 12.56 -1.04
CA PRO A 183 -5.73 11.77 -0.04
C PRO A 183 -6.52 12.60 0.97
N SER A 184 -6.07 13.85 1.24
CA SER A 184 -6.77 14.79 2.13
C SER A 184 -8.16 15.23 1.65
N HIS A 185 -8.55 14.90 0.43
CA HIS A 185 -9.88 15.16 -0.11
C HIS A 185 -10.78 13.92 -0.08
N SER A 186 -10.33 12.84 0.53
CA SER A 186 -11.11 11.60 0.62
C SER A 186 -12.23 11.69 1.64
N ASP A 187 -13.43 11.27 1.25
CA ASP A 187 -14.58 11.13 2.17
C ASP A 187 -14.32 10.14 3.31
N TYR A 188 -13.34 9.26 3.16
CA TYR A 188 -12.94 8.29 4.18
C TYR A 188 -12.19 8.92 5.35
N LEU A 189 -11.73 10.18 5.25
CA LEU A 189 -11.08 10.89 6.37
C LEU A 189 -11.97 10.97 7.61
N LYS A 190 -13.28 11.06 7.44
CA LYS A 190 -14.25 11.05 8.57
C LYS A 190 -14.14 9.81 9.45
N TYR A 191 -13.59 8.71 8.95
CA TYR A 191 -13.40 7.49 9.71
C TYR A 191 -12.09 7.45 10.50
N LEU A 192 -11.18 8.41 10.26
CA LEU A 192 -9.98 8.55 11.07
C LEU A 192 -10.31 8.92 12.53
N ASP A 193 -11.46 9.56 12.78
CA ASP A 193 -11.92 9.85 14.14
C ASP A 193 -12.18 8.58 14.98
N LEU A 194 -12.36 7.43 14.32
CA LEU A 194 -12.49 6.13 14.96
C LEU A 194 -11.14 5.54 15.39
N ILE A 195 -10.04 6.09 14.89
CA ILE A 195 -8.68 5.60 15.08
C ILE A 195 -7.98 6.48 16.11
N THR A 196 -7.58 5.91 17.23
CA THR A 196 -6.77 6.60 18.23
C THR A 196 -5.30 6.68 17.79
N LYS A 197 -4.50 7.51 18.50
CA LYS A 197 -3.05 7.55 18.21
C LYS A 197 -2.37 6.19 18.42
N GLU A 198 -2.83 5.42 19.39
CA GLU A 198 -2.32 4.07 19.68
C GLU A 198 -2.67 3.07 18.55
N ASP A 199 -3.81 3.28 17.90
CA ASP A 199 -4.23 2.47 16.76
C ASP A 199 -3.41 2.72 15.48
N LEU A 200 -2.67 3.83 15.38
CA LEU A 200 -1.89 4.16 14.20
C LEU A 200 -0.57 3.40 14.08
N TYR A 201 -0.18 2.72 15.14
CA TYR A 201 1.09 2.00 15.23
C TYR A 201 0.84 0.50 15.47
N GLU A 202 1.79 -0.33 15.06
CA GLU A 202 1.80 -1.73 15.45
C GLU A 202 2.08 -1.81 16.97
N ASN A 203 1.19 -2.44 17.73
CA ASN A 203 1.45 -2.70 19.14
C ASN A 203 2.51 -3.81 19.28
N GLU A 204 3.66 -3.49 19.84
CA GLU A 204 4.78 -4.42 20.11
C GLU A 204 4.54 -5.30 21.36
N ASN A 205 3.31 -5.71 21.65
CA ASN A 205 3.02 -6.58 22.81
C ASN A 205 2.85 -8.06 22.41
#